data_6e70ca50bf96b2bf12d6f42f497f2561
#
_entry.id   6e70ca50bf96b2bf12d6f42f497f2561
#
_cell.length_a   1.000
_cell.length_b   1.000
_cell.length_c   1.000
_cell.angle_alpha   90.00
_cell.angle_beta   90.00
_cell.angle_gamma   90.00
#
_symmetry.space_group_name_H-M   'P 1'
#
loop_
_entity.id
_entity.type
_entity.pdbx_description
1 polymer ?
#
loop_
_entity_poly.entity_id
_entity_poly.type
_entity_poly.pdbx_seq_one_letter_code
_entity_poly.pdbx_strand_id
1 'polypeptide(L)'
;MALLYEQQGHVVTITLNRPEAMNAIDPETHRELIDAWTRFRDDPEAWVAIMTGAGEKAFSAGADLKKMIPQAFGSPGAGRSHNDLGLGGITRGMEIWKPIIAAVNGYALAGGLELMLCCDVRVAAEHAVFGLTEVRWAIMPGAGGTQRLPRMVPVAKAMEMILMGETCSAQEAHRIGLVNAVVPAADVLPTARRWAGIICERGPLAVRAAKEAIIRGLSLPLADGLRMEAFLSGTLRGTEDAVEGPKAFAEKRKPVFRAR
;
A
#
# COMPACT_ATOMS: atom_id res chain seq x y z
N MET A 1 -13.23 14.90 10.31
CA MET A 1 -13.03 13.53 9.79
C MET A 1 -11.63 13.53 9.18
N ALA A 2 -10.75 12.78 9.80
CA ALA A 2 -9.32 12.76 9.42
C ALA A 2 -9.05 11.83 8.23
N LEU A 3 -10.05 11.02 7.83
CA LEU A 3 -10.00 10.10 6.71
C LEU A 3 -11.28 10.21 5.87
N LEU A 4 -11.16 10.12 4.55
CA LEU A 4 -12.30 9.98 3.64
C LEU A 4 -12.27 8.58 3.03
N TYR A 5 -13.44 7.93 2.96
CA TYR A 5 -13.63 6.62 2.34
C TYR A 5 -14.72 6.73 1.29
N GLU A 6 -14.36 6.65 0.03
CA GLU A 6 -15.26 6.78 -1.10
C GLU A 6 -15.21 5.51 -1.96
N GLN A 7 -16.35 4.98 -2.36
CA GLN A 7 -16.45 3.81 -3.22
C GLN A 7 -17.19 4.15 -4.51
N GLN A 8 -16.58 3.82 -5.63
CA GLN A 8 -17.17 3.95 -6.96
C GLN A 8 -17.04 2.61 -7.69
N GLY A 9 -18.16 1.88 -7.82
CA GLY A 9 -18.13 0.50 -8.30
C GLY A 9 -17.26 -0.36 -7.40
N HIS A 10 -16.27 -1.05 -7.96
CA HIS A 10 -15.36 -1.91 -7.23
C HIS A 10 -14.09 -1.21 -6.74
N VAL A 11 -13.96 0.10 -6.97
CA VAL A 11 -12.79 0.89 -6.55
C VAL A 11 -13.11 1.70 -5.32
N VAL A 12 -12.29 1.55 -4.28
CA VAL A 12 -12.34 2.33 -3.04
C VAL A 12 -11.20 3.36 -3.07
N THR A 13 -11.48 4.61 -2.74
CA THR A 13 -10.46 5.64 -2.51
C THR A 13 -10.42 5.98 -1.03
N ILE A 14 -9.27 5.79 -0.40
CA ILE A 14 -8.99 6.13 0.99
C ILE A 14 -8.07 7.35 0.99
N THR A 15 -8.57 8.49 1.48
CA THR A 15 -7.83 9.75 1.48
C THR A 15 -7.50 10.16 2.91
N LEU A 16 -6.21 10.29 3.22
CA LEU A 16 -5.75 10.94 4.46
C LEU A 16 -6.11 12.41 4.38
N ASN A 17 -6.91 12.92 5.32
CA ASN A 17 -7.54 14.24 5.22
C ASN A 17 -7.18 15.17 6.39
N ARG A 18 -5.87 15.37 6.56
CA ARG A 18 -5.28 16.35 7.49
C ARG A 18 -4.20 17.17 6.77
N PRO A 19 -4.54 17.88 5.66
CA PRO A 19 -3.54 18.58 4.84
C PRO A 19 -2.79 19.66 5.61
N GLU A 20 -3.39 20.29 6.62
CA GLU A 20 -2.77 21.26 7.52
C GLU A 20 -1.63 20.66 8.37
N ALA A 21 -1.70 19.36 8.64
CA ALA A 21 -0.69 18.58 9.35
C ALA A 21 0.13 17.67 8.40
N MET A 22 0.20 17.98 7.10
CA MET A 22 0.90 17.16 6.11
C MET A 22 0.38 15.70 6.09
N ASN A 23 -0.89 15.49 6.34
CA ASN A 23 -1.53 14.19 6.44
C ASN A 23 -0.85 13.23 7.45
N ALA A 24 -0.33 13.78 8.55
CA ALA A 24 0.27 13.00 9.62
C ALA A 24 -0.79 12.15 10.34
N ILE A 25 -0.37 10.95 10.76
CA ILE A 25 -1.20 9.96 11.42
C ILE A 25 -1.18 10.23 12.93
N ASP A 26 -2.30 10.70 13.47
CA ASP A 26 -2.54 10.78 14.90
C ASP A 26 -3.38 9.58 15.38
N PRO A 27 -3.66 9.44 16.70
CA PRO A 27 -4.42 8.31 17.22
C PRO A 27 -5.83 8.15 16.63
N GLU A 28 -6.47 9.25 16.23
CA GLU A 28 -7.79 9.22 15.58
C GLU A 28 -7.66 8.70 14.14
N THR A 29 -6.78 9.29 13.34
CA THR A 29 -6.47 8.85 11.97
C THR A 29 -6.05 7.38 11.94
N HIS A 30 -5.26 6.95 12.94
CA HIS A 30 -4.82 5.55 13.06
C HIS A 30 -6.03 4.60 13.20
N ARG A 31 -6.99 4.92 14.07
CA ARG A 31 -8.20 4.11 14.26
C ARG A 31 -9.07 4.11 13.00
N GLU A 32 -9.33 5.30 12.43
CA GLU A 32 -10.12 5.44 11.20
C GLU A 32 -9.51 4.62 10.04
N LEU A 33 -8.17 4.55 9.94
CA LEU A 33 -7.48 3.72 8.95
C LEU A 33 -7.68 2.22 9.20
N ILE A 34 -7.63 1.75 10.44
CA ILE A 34 -7.91 0.35 10.78
C ILE A 34 -9.33 -0.03 10.32
N ASP A 35 -10.30 0.82 10.64
CA ASP A 35 -11.69 0.60 10.27
C ASP A 35 -11.88 0.60 8.75
N ALA A 36 -11.25 1.55 8.05
CA ALA A 36 -11.30 1.66 6.60
C ALA A 36 -10.68 0.42 5.90
N TRP A 37 -9.52 -0.04 6.36
CA TRP A 37 -8.89 -1.24 5.82
C TRP A 37 -9.66 -2.51 6.13
N THR A 38 -10.24 -2.62 7.33
CA THR A 38 -11.12 -3.74 7.70
C THR A 38 -12.34 -3.78 6.80
N ARG A 39 -13.00 -2.63 6.62
CA ARG A 39 -14.13 -2.50 5.69
C ARG A 39 -13.75 -2.88 4.27
N PHE A 40 -12.64 -2.34 3.75
CA PHE A 40 -12.16 -2.66 2.40
C PHE A 40 -11.87 -4.16 2.24
N ARG A 41 -11.19 -4.77 3.21
CA ARG A 41 -10.87 -6.20 3.20
C ARG A 41 -12.12 -7.06 3.11
N ASP A 42 -13.14 -6.74 3.91
CA ASP A 42 -14.31 -7.59 4.14
C ASP A 42 -15.46 -7.32 3.16
N ASP A 43 -15.52 -6.15 2.50
CA ASP A 43 -16.55 -5.82 1.52
C ASP A 43 -16.35 -6.62 0.21
N PRO A 44 -17.25 -7.56 -0.17
CA PRO A 44 -17.12 -8.34 -1.40
C PRO A 44 -17.15 -7.50 -2.67
N GLU A 45 -17.81 -6.34 -2.65
CA GLU A 45 -17.95 -5.44 -3.79
C GLU A 45 -16.71 -4.55 -4.00
N ALA A 46 -15.85 -4.41 -3.00
CA ALA A 46 -14.59 -3.67 -3.12
C ALA A 46 -13.47 -4.59 -3.62
N TRP A 47 -12.89 -4.29 -4.77
CA TRP A 47 -11.85 -5.12 -5.39
C TRP A 47 -10.47 -4.48 -5.37
N VAL A 48 -10.39 -3.16 -5.49
CA VAL A 48 -9.14 -2.39 -5.52
C VAL A 48 -9.26 -1.16 -4.62
N ALA A 49 -8.22 -0.86 -3.84
CA ALA A 49 -8.12 0.39 -3.11
C ALA A 49 -7.10 1.33 -3.75
N ILE A 50 -7.39 2.64 -3.68
CA ILE A 50 -6.43 3.72 -3.95
C ILE A 50 -6.22 4.44 -2.62
N MET A 51 -4.97 4.60 -2.18
CA MET A 51 -4.60 5.40 -1.03
C MET A 51 -3.93 6.70 -1.49
N THR A 52 -4.35 7.83 -0.94
CA THR A 52 -3.80 9.15 -1.27
C THR A 52 -3.88 10.11 -0.09
N GLY A 53 -3.27 11.29 -0.20
CA GLY A 53 -3.39 12.39 0.74
C GLY A 53 -4.25 13.53 0.20
N ALA A 54 -4.98 14.22 1.05
CA ALA A 54 -5.68 15.45 0.69
C ALA A 54 -4.69 16.60 0.46
N GLY A 55 -5.03 17.51 -0.43
CA GLY A 55 -4.21 18.65 -0.83
C GLY A 55 -3.06 18.27 -1.75
N GLU A 56 -2.13 19.20 -1.96
CA GLU A 56 -1.06 19.05 -2.96
C GLU A 56 0.32 18.81 -2.34
N LYS A 57 0.45 18.96 -1.02
CA LYS A 57 1.77 18.97 -0.36
C LYS A 57 2.27 17.59 0.03
N ALA A 58 1.40 16.72 0.53
CA ALA A 58 1.84 15.47 1.11
C ALA A 58 0.85 14.32 0.87
N PHE A 59 1.39 13.17 0.57
CA PHE A 59 0.73 11.90 0.79
C PHE A 59 0.58 11.67 2.30
N SER A 60 1.69 11.62 3.02
CA SER A 60 1.73 11.62 4.49
C SER A 60 3.14 11.90 5.00
N ALA A 61 3.26 12.68 6.08
CA ALA A 61 4.50 12.88 6.82
C ALA A 61 4.76 11.79 7.89
N GLY A 62 3.91 10.76 7.99
CA GLY A 62 4.03 9.67 8.94
C GLY A 62 3.34 9.93 10.28
N ALA A 63 3.81 9.30 11.35
CA ALA A 63 3.23 9.46 12.67
C ALA A 63 3.32 10.92 13.17
N ASP A 64 2.23 11.42 13.73
CA ASP A 64 2.21 12.73 14.39
C ASP A 64 3.13 12.69 15.61
N LEU A 65 4.33 13.28 15.48
CA LEU A 65 5.38 13.22 16.51
C LEU A 65 4.92 13.78 17.86
N LYS A 66 4.02 14.76 17.85
CA LYS A 66 3.53 15.38 19.08
C LYS A 66 2.52 14.51 19.82
N LYS A 67 1.70 13.76 19.08
CA LYS A 67 0.59 12.97 19.64
C LYS A 67 0.91 11.47 19.79
N MET A 68 1.67 10.89 18.85
CA MET A 68 1.93 9.45 18.82
C MET A 68 3.23 9.06 19.54
N ILE A 69 4.30 9.83 19.36
CA ILE A 69 5.63 9.45 19.86
C ILE A 69 5.73 9.40 21.38
N PRO A 70 5.18 10.38 22.14
CA PRO A 70 5.22 10.29 23.60
C PRO A 70 4.55 9.04 24.15
N GLN A 71 3.50 8.55 23.51
CA GLN A 71 2.82 7.31 23.90
C GLN A 71 3.61 6.05 23.53
N ALA A 72 4.32 6.08 22.41
CA ALA A 72 5.08 4.92 21.92
C ALA A 72 6.45 4.76 22.58
N PHE A 73 7.10 5.84 22.99
CA PHE A 73 8.49 5.85 23.49
C PHE A 73 8.65 6.45 24.89
N GLY A 74 7.58 6.98 25.47
CA GLY A 74 7.61 7.69 26.77
C GLY A 74 7.79 6.80 28.01
N SER A 75 7.74 5.48 27.88
CA SER A 75 7.91 4.55 29.01
C SER A 75 8.80 3.37 28.61
N PRO A 76 9.86 3.09 29.39
CA PRO A 76 10.66 1.88 29.21
C PRO A 76 9.76 0.63 29.35
N GLY A 77 9.82 -0.27 28.40
CA GLY A 77 9.06 -1.53 28.45
C GLY A 77 7.62 -1.44 27.93
N ALA A 78 7.19 -0.33 27.32
CA ALA A 78 5.95 -0.28 26.53
C ALA A 78 6.07 -1.23 25.33
N GLY A 79 5.98 -2.53 25.60
CA GLY A 79 5.97 -3.59 24.58
C GLY A 79 4.72 -3.46 23.72
N ARG A 80 4.88 -3.52 22.40
CA ARG A 80 3.74 -3.63 21.49
C ARG A 80 3.04 -4.97 21.70
N SER A 81 1.72 -4.96 21.74
CA SER A 81 0.92 -6.18 21.72
C SER A 81 1.24 -7.01 20.46
N HIS A 82 1.25 -8.33 20.58
CA HIS A 82 1.33 -9.22 19.40
C HIS A 82 0.19 -9.02 18.40
N ASN A 83 -0.92 -8.39 18.82
CA ASN A 83 -2.06 -8.04 17.99
C ASN A 83 -1.98 -6.62 17.42
N ASP A 84 -0.83 -5.94 17.53
CA ASP A 84 -0.64 -4.60 16.97
C ASP A 84 -0.59 -4.66 15.44
N LEU A 85 -1.60 -4.10 14.77
CA LEU A 85 -1.67 -3.99 13.32
C LEU A 85 -0.66 -2.97 12.74
N GLY A 86 0.14 -2.33 13.61
CA GLY A 86 1.13 -1.34 13.23
C GLY A 86 0.50 -0.01 12.77
N LEU A 87 1.34 0.91 12.28
CA LEU A 87 0.90 2.24 11.89
C LEU A 87 -0.17 2.15 10.78
N GLY A 88 -1.29 2.86 10.98
CA GLY A 88 -2.37 2.91 10.00
C GLY A 88 -3.06 1.56 9.74
N GLY A 89 -2.81 0.53 10.55
CA GLY A 89 -3.51 -0.75 10.48
C GLY A 89 -2.98 -1.76 9.45
N ILE A 90 -2.15 -1.34 8.49
CA ILE A 90 -1.69 -2.22 7.39
C ILE A 90 -0.19 -2.52 7.42
N THR A 91 0.56 -1.88 8.30
CA THR A 91 2.01 -2.07 8.34
C THR A 91 2.44 -3.36 9.03
N ARG A 92 1.54 -4.02 9.76
CA ARG A 92 1.74 -5.32 10.42
C ARG A 92 0.44 -6.09 10.51
N GLY A 93 0.49 -7.40 10.34
CA GLY A 93 -0.56 -8.36 10.73
C GLY A 93 -1.89 -8.32 9.96
N MET A 94 -2.31 -7.21 9.37
CA MET A 94 -3.53 -7.19 8.56
C MET A 94 -3.22 -7.71 7.15
N GLU A 95 -3.75 -8.88 6.83
CA GLU A 95 -3.62 -9.47 5.50
C GLU A 95 -4.75 -8.96 4.60
N ILE A 96 -4.38 -8.24 3.53
CA ILE A 96 -5.29 -7.75 2.50
C ILE A 96 -4.75 -8.20 1.14
N TRP A 97 -5.40 -9.19 0.55
CA TRP A 97 -4.99 -9.72 -0.76
C TRP A 97 -5.60 -8.95 -1.93
N LYS A 98 -6.57 -8.07 -1.68
CA LYS A 98 -7.06 -7.11 -2.67
C LYS A 98 -5.95 -6.09 -3.01
N PRO A 99 -5.76 -5.72 -4.29
CA PRO A 99 -4.75 -4.73 -4.69
C PRO A 99 -4.97 -3.37 -4.04
N ILE A 100 -3.84 -2.73 -3.70
CA ILE A 100 -3.79 -1.37 -3.16
C ILE A 100 -2.84 -0.54 -4.01
N ILE A 101 -3.32 0.60 -4.52
CA ILE A 101 -2.54 1.54 -5.32
C ILE A 101 -2.23 2.77 -4.47
N ALA A 102 -0.96 3.18 -4.37
CA ALA A 102 -0.61 4.47 -3.79
C ALA A 102 -0.63 5.55 -4.87
N ALA A 103 -1.44 6.58 -4.67
CA ALA A 103 -1.45 7.81 -5.45
C ALA A 103 -0.73 8.90 -4.65
N VAL A 104 0.58 9.04 -4.89
CA VAL A 104 1.48 9.86 -4.07
C VAL A 104 1.51 11.28 -4.58
N ASN A 105 0.72 12.14 -3.96
CA ASN A 105 0.51 13.54 -4.35
C ASN A 105 1.54 14.53 -3.81
N GLY A 106 2.60 14.07 -3.11
CA GLY A 106 3.63 14.94 -2.53
C GLY A 106 4.56 14.19 -1.60
N TYR A 107 4.88 14.77 -0.44
CA TYR A 107 5.78 14.15 0.54
C TYR A 107 5.24 12.80 1.04
N ALA A 108 6.04 11.75 0.95
CA ALA A 108 5.86 10.46 1.60
C ALA A 108 7.05 10.21 2.50
N LEU A 109 6.95 10.62 3.78
CA LEU A 109 8.08 10.64 4.71
C LEU A 109 7.81 9.75 5.92
N ALA A 110 8.87 9.14 6.44
CA ALA A 110 8.84 8.34 7.66
C ALA A 110 7.72 7.27 7.59
N GLY A 111 6.83 7.21 8.58
CA GLY A 111 5.66 6.33 8.56
C GLY A 111 4.75 6.50 7.34
N GLY A 112 4.77 7.65 6.66
CA GLY A 112 4.04 7.88 5.41
C GLY A 112 4.65 7.09 4.25
N LEU A 113 5.98 7.02 4.16
CA LEU A 113 6.66 6.14 3.23
C LEU A 113 6.39 4.66 3.61
N GLU A 114 6.39 4.31 4.90
CA GLU A 114 6.09 2.96 5.36
C GLU A 114 4.68 2.50 4.97
N LEU A 115 3.67 3.39 5.04
CA LEU A 115 2.32 3.13 4.54
C LEU A 115 2.31 2.94 3.01
N MET A 116 3.01 3.80 2.26
CA MET A 116 3.15 3.68 0.81
C MET A 116 3.80 2.33 0.42
N LEU A 117 4.78 1.86 1.18
CA LEU A 117 5.44 0.57 0.96
C LEU A 117 4.51 -0.64 1.21
N CYS A 118 3.36 -0.47 1.86
CA CYS A 118 2.33 -1.51 1.97
C CYS A 118 1.43 -1.60 0.74
N CYS A 119 1.48 -0.59 -0.15
CA CYS A 119 0.74 -0.60 -1.41
C CYS A 119 1.49 -1.39 -2.49
N ASP A 120 0.74 -1.98 -3.42
CA ASP A 120 1.27 -2.89 -4.43
C ASP A 120 1.85 -2.16 -5.65
N VAL A 121 1.16 -1.12 -6.10
CA VAL A 121 1.55 -0.26 -7.25
C VAL A 121 1.52 1.19 -6.81
N ARG A 122 2.47 1.98 -7.30
CA ARG A 122 2.68 3.36 -6.84
C ARG A 122 2.84 4.31 -8.02
N VAL A 123 2.01 5.35 -8.10
CA VAL A 123 2.19 6.49 -8.99
C VAL A 123 2.47 7.73 -8.16
N ALA A 124 3.41 8.55 -8.59
CA ALA A 124 3.86 9.73 -7.86
C ALA A 124 3.76 11.01 -8.68
N ALA A 125 3.50 12.12 -8.01
CA ALA A 125 3.68 13.44 -8.58
C ALA A 125 5.15 13.74 -8.87
N GLU A 126 5.45 14.53 -9.90
CA GLU A 126 6.82 14.94 -10.27
C GLU A 126 7.58 15.61 -9.11
N HIS A 127 6.86 16.33 -8.24
CA HIS A 127 7.42 17.01 -7.08
C HIS A 127 7.42 16.16 -5.79
N ALA A 128 6.97 14.90 -5.86
CA ALA A 128 6.93 14.03 -4.70
C ALA A 128 8.34 13.72 -4.18
N VAL A 129 8.43 13.59 -2.85
CA VAL A 129 9.68 13.36 -2.13
C VAL A 129 9.50 12.19 -1.18
N PHE A 130 10.46 11.28 -1.15
CA PHE A 130 10.42 10.03 -0.40
C PHE A 130 11.58 9.94 0.59
N GLY A 131 11.35 9.49 1.81
CA GLY A 131 12.42 9.29 2.78
C GLY A 131 11.99 8.61 4.07
N LEU A 132 12.91 7.84 4.65
CA LEU A 132 12.79 7.30 6.01
C LEU A 132 13.68 8.17 6.92
N THR A 133 13.10 9.24 7.44
CA THR A 133 13.85 10.32 8.12
C THR A 133 13.94 10.16 9.63
N GLU A 134 13.49 9.04 10.16
CA GLU A 134 13.35 8.76 11.59
C GLU A 134 14.67 8.88 12.36
N VAL A 135 15.78 8.43 11.76
CA VAL A 135 17.09 8.45 12.41
C VAL A 135 17.58 9.86 12.76
N ARG A 136 17.09 10.89 12.07
CA ARG A 136 17.35 12.29 12.41
C ARG A 136 16.81 12.69 13.81
N TRP A 137 15.89 11.89 14.35
CA TRP A 137 15.21 12.10 15.63
C TRP A 137 15.54 11.01 16.65
N ALA A 138 16.65 10.27 16.47
CA ALA A 138 17.08 9.16 17.32
C ALA A 138 16.05 8.04 17.49
N ILE A 139 15.16 7.85 16.50
CA ILE A 139 14.24 6.74 16.36
C ILE A 139 14.51 6.01 15.03
N MET A 140 14.02 4.81 14.85
CA MET A 140 14.19 4.06 13.61
C MET A 140 12.85 3.85 12.90
N PRO A 141 12.84 3.63 11.59
CA PRO A 141 11.64 3.21 10.87
C PRO A 141 11.08 1.93 11.50
N GLY A 142 9.94 2.04 12.15
CA GLY A 142 9.39 0.98 12.99
C GLY A 142 8.09 0.38 12.46
N ALA A 143 7.60 0.84 11.31
CA ALA A 143 6.36 0.35 10.69
C ALA A 143 6.62 -0.44 9.40
N GLY A 144 7.81 -1.04 9.28
CA GLY A 144 8.17 -1.96 8.20
C GLY A 144 9.13 -1.38 7.16
N GLY A 145 9.55 -0.12 7.28
CA GLY A 145 10.46 0.53 6.33
C GLY A 145 11.78 -0.22 6.19
N THR A 146 12.40 -0.63 7.31
CA THR A 146 13.63 -1.42 7.31
C THR A 146 13.49 -2.79 6.65
N GLN A 147 12.28 -3.29 6.51
CA GLN A 147 12.01 -4.62 5.94
C GLN A 147 11.52 -4.54 4.49
N ARG A 148 10.61 -3.60 4.19
CA ARG A 148 10.03 -3.50 2.85
C ARG A 148 10.94 -2.77 1.86
N LEU A 149 11.57 -1.67 2.27
CA LEU A 149 12.39 -0.88 1.35
C LEU A 149 13.53 -1.71 0.72
N PRO A 150 14.38 -2.45 1.49
CA PRO A 150 15.47 -3.23 0.90
C PRO A 150 15.02 -4.46 0.09
N ARG A 151 13.72 -4.80 0.13
CA ARG A 151 13.12 -5.83 -0.72
C ARG A 151 12.56 -5.28 -2.04
N MET A 152 12.45 -3.96 -2.16
CA MET A 152 11.88 -3.28 -3.33
C MET A 152 12.92 -2.53 -4.16
N VAL A 153 13.99 -2.05 -3.51
CA VAL A 153 15.06 -1.28 -4.18
C VAL A 153 16.42 -1.88 -3.89
N PRO A 154 17.50 -1.53 -4.63
CA PRO A 154 18.84 -1.99 -4.31
C PRO A 154 19.20 -1.74 -2.85
N VAL A 155 19.74 -2.77 -2.15
CA VAL A 155 20.04 -2.72 -0.71
C VAL A 155 20.93 -1.54 -0.35
N ALA A 156 21.93 -1.21 -1.17
CA ALA A 156 22.80 -0.06 -0.94
C ALA A 156 22.02 1.25 -0.88
N LYS A 157 21.01 1.42 -1.76
CA LYS A 157 20.14 2.61 -1.75
C LYS A 157 19.20 2.63 -0.56
N ALA A 158 18.66 1.48 -0.17
CA ALA A 158 17.86 1.37 1.04
C ALA A 158 18.67 1.75 2.29
N MET A 159 19.93 1.27 2.39
CA MET A 159 20.85 1.62 3.48
C MET A 159 21.16 3.12 3.51
N GLU A 160 21.44 3.74 2.36
CA GLU A 160 21.64 5.20 2.25
C GLU A 160 20.42 5.95 2.79
N MET A 161 19.22 5.65 2.28
CA MET A 161 17.99 6.33 2.70
C MET A 161 17.68 6.15 4.19
N ILE A 162 17.91 4.95 4.74
CA ILE A 162 17.58 4.65 6.14
C ILE A 162 18.65 5.20 7.09
N LEU A 163 19.94 4.96 6.83
CA LEU A 163 21.01 5.30 7.78
C LEU A 163 21.34 6.80 7.78
N MET A 164 21.25 7.45 6.64
CA MET A 164 21.46 8.90 6.53
C MET A 164 20.18 9.69 6.81
N GLY A 165 19.02 9.03 6.72
CA GLY A 165 17.71 9.68 6.81
C GLY A 165 17.44 10.65 5.65
N GLU A 166 18.17 10.50 4.53
CA GLU A 166 18.04 11.39 3.38
C GLU A 166 16.81 11.08 2.55
N THR A 167 16.38 12.08 1.79
CA THR A 167 15.22 11.97 0.91
C THR A 167 15.66 11.80 -0.54
N CYS A 168 14.81 11.21 -1.37
CA CYS A 168 15.00 11.17 -2.80
C CYS A 168 13.81 11.78 -3.56
N SER A 169 14.08 12.27 -4.77
CA SER A 169 13.07 12.81 -5.68
C SER A 169 12.19 11.72 -6.30
N ALA A 170 11.08 12.11 -6.91
CA ALA A 170 10.21 11.21 -7.66
C ALA A 170 10.95 10.52 -8.82
N GLN A 171 11.80 11.23 -9.53
CA GLN A 171 12.60 10.70 -10.63
C GLN A 171 13.57 9.62 -10.15
N GLU A 172 14.27 9.88 -9.03
CA GLU A 172 15.15 8.88 -8.42
C GLU A 172 14.35 7.68 -7.90
N ALA A 173 13.21 7.91 -7.25
CA ALA A 173 12.31 6.85 -6.80
C ALA A 173 11.85 5.95 -7.97
N HIS A 174 11.57 6.53 -9.13
CA HIS A 174 11.24 5.77 -10.33
C HIS A 174 12.45 5.00 -10.88
N ARG A 175 13.62 5.65 -10.95
CA ARG A 175 14.85 5.03 -11.42
C ARG A 175 15.27 3.79 -10.63
N ILE A 176 15.05 3.80 -9.31
CA ILE A 176 15.38 2.67 -8.42
C ILE A 176 14.24 1.65 -8.29
N GLY A 177 13.09 1.85 -8.94
CA GLY A 177 11.94 0.95 -8.88
C GLY A 177 11.05 1.12 -7.65
N LEU A 178 11.23 2.20 -6.86
CA LEU A 178 10.39 2.48 -5.71
C LEU A 178 8.97 2.89 -6.12
N VAL A 179 8.80 3.59 -7.24
CA VAL A 179 7.49 3.92 -7.82
C VAL A 179 7.41 3.45 -9.29
N ASN A 180 6.19 3.11 -9.74
CA ASN A 180 5.95 2.55 -11.07
C ASN A 180 5.85 3.62 -12.16
N ALA A 181 5.41 4.84 -11.80
CA ALA A 181 5.35 5.97 -12.71
C ALA A 181 5.47 7.30 -11.97
N VAL A 182 5.95 8.31 -12.68
CA VAL A 182 5.98 9.71 -12.26
C VAL A 182 5.19 10.51 -13.30
N VAL A 183 4.24 11.32 -12.82
CA VAL A 183 3.31 12.09 -13.67
C VAL A 183 3.12 13.50 -13.09
N PRO A 184 2.62 14.47 -13.88
CA PRO A 184 2.20 15.76 -13.33
C PRO A 184 1.23 15.59 -12.15
N ALA A 185 1.25 16.51 -11.19
CA ALA A 185 0.46 16.39 -9.96
C ALA A 185 -1.04 16.17 -10.22
N ALA A 186 -1.60 16.87 -11.22
CA ALA A 186 -3.00 16.73 -11.60
C ALA A 186 -3.36 15.33 -12.14
N ASP A 187 -2.38 14.58 -12.64
CA ASP A 187 -2.57 13.28 -13.27
C ASP A 187 -2.38 12.09 -12.32
N VAL A 188 -1.95 12.34 -11.07
CA VAL A 188 -1.67 11.27 -10.09
C VAL A 188 -2.92 10.43 -9.81
N LEU A 189 -3.99 11.06 -9.34
CA LEU A 189 -5.24 10.34 -9.02
C LEU A 189 -5.94 9.79 -10.28
N PRO A 190 -6.02 10.51 -11.41
CA PRO A 190 -6.50 9.96 -12.68
C PRO A 190 -5.72 8.71 -13.13
N THR A 191 -4.41 8.71 -13.01
CA THR A 191 -3.57 7.54 -13.35
C THR A 191 -3.84 6.36 -12.42
N ALA A 192 -3.94 6.60 -11.11
CA ALA A 192 -4.29 5.56 -10.14
C ALA A 192 -5.68 4.96 -10.44
N ARG A 193 -6.67 5.80 -10.75
CA ARG A 193 -8.02 5.34 -11.14
C ARG A 193 -8.02 4.53 -12.43
N ARG A 194 -7.25 4.95 -13.43
CA ARG A 194 -7.08 4.18 -14.67
C ARG A 194 -6.47 2.81 -14.40
N TRP A 195 -5.45 2.71 -13.54
CA TRP A 195 -4.84 1.43 -13.16
C TRP A 195 -5.82 0.56 -12.37
N ALA A 196 -6.56 1.15 -11.43
CA ALA A 196 -7.61 0.44 -10.69
C ALA A 196 -8.67 -0.13 -11.65
N GLY A 197 -9.09 0.64 -12.66
CA GLY A 197 -10.01 0.20 -13.71
C GLY A 197 -9.44 -0.99 -14.49
N ILE A 198 -8.16 -0.94 -14.88
CA ILE A 198 -7.49 -2.07 -15.54
C ILE A 198 -7.52 -3.33 -14.65
N ILE A 199 -7.25 -3.19 -13.35
CA ILE A 199 -7.27 -4.33 -12.42
C ILE A 199 -8.69 -4.88 -12.26
N CYS A 200 -9.71 -4.01 -12.19
CA CYS A 200 -11.10 -4.42 -12.10
C CYS A 200 -11.61 -5.16 -13.35
N GLU A 201 -10.95 -5.01 -14.51
CA GLU A 201 -11.23 -5.80 -15.71
C GLU A 201 -10.61 -7.20 -15.68
N ARG A 202 -9.88 -7.57 -14.65
CA ARG A 202 -9.23 -8.88 -14.47
C ARG A 202 -10.03 -9.73 -13.50
N GLY A 203 -9.84 -11.07 -13.54
CA GLY A 203 -10.46 -11.97 -12.59
C GLY A 203 -10.04 -11.68 -11.15
N PRO A 204 -10.92 -11.15 -10.29
CA PRO A 204 -10.51 -10.61 -8.99
C PRO A 204 -9.93 -11.66 -8.04
N LEU A 205 -10.42 -12.90 -8.10
CA LEU A 205 -9.86 -14.01 -7.32
C LEU A 205 -8.45 -14.36 -7.79
N ALA A 206 -8.21 -14.37 -9.10
CA ALA A 206 -6.87 -14.62 -9.67
C ALA A 206 -5.88 -13.51 -9.30
N VAL A 207 -6.31 -12.26 -9.34
CA VAL A 207 -5.48 -11.10 -8.91
C VAL A 207 -5.09 -11.21 -7.43
N ARG A 208 -6.04 -11.58 -6.56
CA ARG A 208 -5.80 -11.79 -5.12
C ARG A 208 -4.83 -12.94 -4.87
N ALA A 209 -5.04 -14.08 -5.52
CA ALA A 209 -4.16 -15.25 -5.41
C ALA A 209 -2.74 -14.95 -5.91
N ALA A 210 -2.61 -14.23 -7.03
CA ALA A 210 -1.31 -13.80 -7.54
C ALA A 210 -0.57 -12.85 -6.58
N LYS A 211 -1.25 -11.86 -6.00
CA LYS A 211 -0.68 -10.98 -4.98
C LYS A 211 -0.20 -11.79 -3.77
N GLU A 212 -1.03 -12.69 -3.26
CA GLU A 212 -0.68 -13.54 -2.12
C GLU A 212 0.54 -14.41 -2.42
N ALA A 213 0.57 -15.06 -3.59
CA ALA A 213 1.70 -15.89 -4.02
C ALA A 213 3.01 -15.09 -4.07
N ILE A 214 2.98 -13.87 -4.63
CA ILE A 214 4.15 -12.99 -4.70
C ILE A 214 4.61 -12.58 -3.30
N ILE A 215 3.72 -12.01 -2.48
CA ILE A 215 4.10 -11.45 -1.18
C ILE A 215 4.62 -12.53 -0.22
N ARG A 216 3.94 -13.66 -0.13
CA ARG A 216 4.38 -14.79 0.73
C ARG A 216 5.62 -15.47 0.15
N GLY A 217 5.69 -15.64 -1.18
CA GLY A 217 6.78 -16.31 -1.88
C GLY A 217 8.14 -15.61 -1.71
N LEU A 218 8.15 -14.27 -1.62
CA LEU A 218 9.37 -13.49 -1.38
C LEU A 218 10.09 -13.83 -0.06
N SER A 219 9.43 -14.49 0.88
CA SER A 219 10.00 -14.90 2.17
C SER A 219 10.31 -16.39 2.27
N LEU A 220 10.10 -17.15 1.19
CA LEU A 220 10.26 -18.60 1.14
C LEU A 220 11.44 -19.02 0.24
N PRO A 221 12.04 -20.21 0.48
CA PRO A 221 12.83 -20.88 -0.54
C PRO A 221 12.00 -21.10 -1.81
N LEU A 222 12.62 -21.00 -3.00
CA LEU A 222 11.89 -21.08 -4.28
C LEU A 222 11.00 -22.32 -4.40
N ALA A 223 11.49 -23.50 -3.94
CA ALA A 223 10.71 -24.73 -4.01
C ALA A 223 9.41 -24.68 -3.19
N ASP A 224 9.44 -24.00 -2.03
CA ASP A 224 8.27 -23.82 -1.17
C ASP A 224 7.34 -22.75 -1.73
N GLY A 225 7.90 -21.66 -2.31
CA GLY A 225 7.14 -20.66 -3.04
C GLY A 225 6.37 -21.26 -4.21
N LEU A 226 7.00 -22.14 -5.01
CA LEU A 226 6.33 -22.84 -6.14
C LEU A 226 5.22 -23.81 -5.66
N ARG A 227 5.40 -24.47 -4.51
CA ARG A 227 4.32 -25.29 -3.93
C ARG A 227 3.11 -24.44 -3.51
N MET A 228 3.38 -23.28 -2.88
CA MET A 228 2.32 -22.35 -2.50
C MET A 228 1.63 -21.74 -3.72
N GLU A 229 2.36 -21.37 -4.76
CA GLU A 229 1.79 -20.91 -6.04
C GLU A 229 0.84 -21.96 -6.62
N ALA A 230 1.28 -23.23 -6.67
CA ALA A 230 0.45 -24.34 -7.15
C ALA A 230 -0.82 -24.51 -6.29
N PHE A 231 -0.72 -24.38 -4.98
CA PHE A 231 -1.87 -24.43 -4.07
C PHE A 231 -2.85 -23.29 -4.37
N LEU A 232 -2.36 -22.04 -4.38
CA LEU A 232 -3.19 -20.84 -4.63
C LEU A 232 -3.82 -20.87 -6.03
N SER A 233 -3.05 -21.28 -7.06
CA SER A 233 -3.62 -21.52 -8.40
C SER A 233 -4.71 -22.59 -8.38
N GLY A 234 -4.53 -23.63 -7.57
CA GLY A 234 -5.52 -24.68 -7.36
C GLY A 234 -6.85 -24.18 -6.79
N THR A 235 -6.83 -23.18 -5.91
CA THR A 235 -8.06 -22.61 -5.30
C THR A 235 -8.97 -21.90 -6.30
N LEU A 236 -8.45 -21.55 -7.48
CA LEU A 236 -9.24 -20.91 -8.53
C LEU A 236 -10.06 -21.91 -9.34
N ARG A 237 -9.70 -23.19 -9.26
CA ARG A 237 -10.40 -24.25 -10.04
C ARG A 237 -11.85 -24.37 -9.59
N GLY A 238 -12.76 -24.35 -10.56
CA GLY A 238 -14.19 -24.48 -10.32
C GLY A 238 -14.92 -23.20 -9.91
N THR A 239 -14.19 -22.05 -9.81
CA THR A 239 -14.85 -20.76 -9.63
C THR A 239 -15.58 -20.33 -10.91
N GLU A 240 -16.66 -19.57 -10.79
CA GLU A 240 -17.39 -19.04 -11.94
C GLU A 240 -16.47 -18.20 -12.84
N ASP A 241 -15.61 -17.38 -12.25
CA ASP A 241 -14.68 -16.52 -12.96
C ASP A 241 -13.63 -17.32 -13.76
N ALA A 242 -13.16 -18.46 -13.24
CA ALA A 242 -12.21 -19.33 -13.94
C ALA A 242 -12.86 -20.05 -15.15
N VAL A 243 -14.17 -20.22 -15.15
CA VAL A 243 -14.94 -20.73 -16.31
C VAL A 243 -15.23 -19.61 -17.29
N GLU A 244 -15.64 -18.45 -16.80
CA GLU A 244 -16.02 -17.27 -17.61
C GLU A 244 -14.83 -16.75 -18.45
N GLY A 245 -13.65 -16.65 -17.87
CA GLY A 245 -12.48 -16.09 -18.56
C GLY A 245 -12.16 -16.81 -19.88
N PRO A 246 -11.86 -18.13 -19.88
CA PRO A 246 -11.61 -18.92 -21.10
C PRO A 246 -12.80 -18.92 -22.06
N LYS A 247 -14.04 -18.97 -21.54
CA LYS A 247 -15.24 -18.92 -22.37
C LYS A 247 -15.35 -17.59 -23.12
N ALA A 248 -15.22 -16.47 -22.44
CA ALA A 248 -15.26 -15.13 -23.04
C ALA A 248 -14.15 -14.97 -24.09
N PHE A 249 -12.95 -15.50 -23.81
CA PHE A 249 -11.85 -15.50 -24.77
C PHE A 249 -12.20 -16.28 -26.05
N ALA A 250 -12.75 -17.50 -25.94
CA ALA A 250 -13.16 -18.31 -27.08
C ALA A 250 -14.27 -17.62 -27.89
N GLU A 251 -15.20 -16.93 -27.21
CA GLU A 251 -16.31 -16.21 -27.83
C GLU A 251 -15.91 -14.81 -28.32
N LYS A 252 -14.65 -14.37 -28.14
CA LYS A 252 -14.11 -13.03 -28.51
C LYS A 252 -14.90 -11.87 -27.94
N ARG A 253 -15.39 -12.01 -26.71
CA ARG A 253 -16.10 -10.97 -25.96
C ARG A 253 -15.33 -10.61 -24.67
N LYS A 254 -15.69 -9.48 -24.05
CA LYS A 254 -15.18 -9.13 -22.72
C LYS A 254 -15.76 -10.11 -21.68
N PRO A 255 -14.93 -10.60 -20.74
CA PRO A 255 -15.41 -11.39 -19.61
C PRO A 255 -16.21 -10.52 -18.62
N VAL A 256 -17.12 -11.17 -17.88
CA VAL A 256 -17.88 -10.54 -16.79
C VAL A 256 -17.57 -11.32 -15.51
N PHE A 257 -16.60 -10.81 -14.75
CA PHE A 257 -16.18 -11.43 -13.51
C PHE A 257 -17.06 -11.00 -12.33
N ARG A 258 -17.17 -11.89 -11.32
CA ARG A 258 -18.06 -11.71 -10.16
C ARG A 258 -17.39 -12.02 -8.81
N ALA A 259 -16.09 -12.29 -8.80
CA ALA A 259 -15.33 -12.68 -7.61
C ALA A 259 -15.83 -13.97 -6.92
N ARG A 260 -16.32 -14.94 -7.66
CA ARG A 260 -16.87 -16.21 -7.16
C ARG A 260 -16.67 -17.38 -8.11
#